data_c523f65d1d076845499682cba2611964
#
_entry.id   c523f65d1d076845499682cba2611964
#
_cell.length_a   1.000
_cell.length_b   1.000
_cell.length_c   1.000
_cell.angle_alpha   90.00
_cell.angle_beta   90.00
_cell.angle_gamma   90.00
#
_symmetry.space_group_name_H-M   'P 1'
#
loop_
_entity.id
_entity.type
_entity.pdbx_description
1 polymer ?
#
loop_
_entity_poly.entity_id
_entity_poly.type
_entity_poly.pdbx_seq_one_letter_code
_entity_poly.pdbx_strand_id
1 'polypeptide(L)'
;MTSAGLLLYRHRRPLEVFLVHPGGPYWTKRDLGAWSLPKGEVCEGEDRLDAAKREFEEETGCAIDGEFRSLTPLKQPSGKVIHAWAIEGDCNPAELRSSLFSIKWPPKSGRMQEFPEVDRAAWFDVPEARRRVIAGQVGFIDQLASLLGVRATSES
;
A
#
# COMPACT_ATOMS: atom_id res chain seq x y z
N MET A 1 7.45 -4.72 -15.87
CA MET A 1 7.30 -3.51 -15.07
C MET A 1 7.52 -3.78 -13.61
N THR A 2 8.09 -2.83 -12.92
CA THR A 2 8.47 -2.96 -11.51
C THR A 2 7.84 -1.84 -10.69
N SER A 3 7.22 -2.22 -9.59
CA SER A 3 6.70 -1.27 -8.60
C SER A 3 7.49 -1.41 -7.31
N ALA A 4 7.48 -0.34 -6.52
CA ALA A 4 8.12 -0.32 -5.21
C ALA A 4 7.18 0.34 -4.20
N GLY A 5 7.17 -0.18 -2.98
CA GLY A 5 6.30 0.34 -1.95
C GLY A 5 6.82 0.11 -0.54
N LEU A 6 6.18 0.75 0.41
CA LEU A 6 6.52 0.63 1.82
C LEU A 6 5.38 -0.01 2.60
N LEU A 7 5.72 -0.98 3.43
CA LEU A 7 4.81 -1.54 4.40
C LEU A 7 5.13 -0.90 5.75
N LEU A 8 4.42 0.17 6.05
CA LEU A 8 4.56 0.89 7.30
C LEU A 8 3.83 0.13 8.39
N TYR A 9 4.46 -0.05 9.55
CA TYR A 9 3.84 -0.76 10.67
C TYR A 9 4.07 -0.04 11.99
N ARG A 10 3.17 -0.29 12.93
CA ARG A 10 3.32 0.14 14.32
C ARG A 10 3.46 -1.12 15.17
N HIS A 11 4.59 -1.23 15.89
CA HIS A 11 4.87 -2.39 16.72
C HIS A 11 4.14 -2.27 18.06
N ARG A 12 2.87 -2.56 18.04
CA ARG A 12 1.96 -2.50 19.19
C ARG A 12 1.36 -3.88 19.44
N ARG A 13 0.53 -3.97 20.44
CA ARG A 13 -0.27 -5.16 20.74
C ARG A 13 -1.73 -4.85 20.53
N PRO A 14 -2.32 -5.25 19.38
CA PRO A 14 -1.70 -6.02 18.30
C PRO A 14 -0.82 -5.18 17.38
N LEU A 15 0.06 -5.86 16.64
CA LEU A 15 0.82 -5.25 15.55
C LEU A 15 -0.14 -4.71 14.49
N GLU A 16 0.10 -3.50 14.02
CA GLU A 16 -0.74 -2.89 13.00
C GLU A 16 0.06 -2.49 11.77
N VAL A 17 -0.56 -2.62 10.62
CA VAL A 17 0.02 -2.18 9.35
C VAL A 17 -0.86 -1.10 8.71
N PHE A 18 -0.22 -0.20 7.98
CA PHE A 18 -0.88 0.91 7.30
C PHE A 18 -1.15 0.52 5.86
N LEU A 19 -2.41 0.56 5.47
CA LEU A 19 -2.83 0.27 4.11
C LEU A 19 -3.65 1.41 3.55
N VAL A 20 -3.67 1.51 2.22
CA VAL A 20 -4.43 2.53 1.51
C VAL A 20 -5.46 1.89 0.61
N HIS A 21 -6.58 2.60 0.44
CA HIS A 21 -7.66 2.17 -0.43
C HIS A 21 -7.56 2.94 -1.75
N PRO A 22 -7.62 2.25 -2.89
CA PRO A 22 -7.51 2.93 -4.19
C PRO A 22 -8.70 3.86 -4.40
N GLY A 23 -8.41 5.05 -4.95
CA GLY A 23 -9.41 6.03 -5.25
C GLY A 23 -10.02 5.82 -6.63
N GLY A 24 -11.03 6.63 -6.93
CA GLY A 24 -11.71 6.59 -8.21
C GLY A 24 -13.00 5.78 -8.18
N PRO A 25 -13.83 5.94 -9.21
CA PRO A 25 -15.19 5.39 -9.19
C PRO A 25 -15.26 3.87 -9.27
N TYR A 26 -14.23 3.22 -9.80
CA TYR A 26 -14.24 1.76 -9.93
C TYR A 26 -14.03 1.04 -8.60
N TRP A 27 -13.48 1.71 -7.58
CA TRP A 27 -13.10 1.11 -6.30
C TRP A 27 -13.96 1.54 -5.13
N THR A 28 -14.82 2.55 -5.32
CA THR A 28 -15.57 3.19 -4.24
C THR A 28 -16.31 2.21 -3.33
N LYS A 29 -16.90 1.16 -3.92
CA LYS A 29 -17.70 0.20 -3.17
C LYS A 29 -16.97 -1.09 -2.84
N ARG A 30 -15.69 -1.18 -3.15
CA ARG A 30 -14.89 -2.37 -2.87
C ARG A 30 -14.11 -2.16 -1.57
N ASP A 31 -14.03 -3.22 -0.77
CA ASP A 31 -13.37 -3.19 0.53
C ASP A 31 -12.45 -4.39 0.69
N LEU A 32 -13.00 -5.59 0.95
CA LEU A 32 -12.17 -6.78 1.11
C LEU A 32 -11.41 -7.08 -0.19
N GLY A 33 -10.10 -7.31 -0.05
CA GLY A 33 -9.24 -7.59 -1.21
C GLY A 33 -8.97 -6.39 -2.11
N ALA A 34 -9.26 -5.17 -1.63
CA ALA A 34 -9.08 -3.95 -2.41
C ALA A 34 -7.94 -3.05 -1.92
N TRP A 35 -7.55 -3.19 -0.67
CA TRP A 35 -6.51 -2.36 -0.06
C TRP A 35 -5.12 -2.78 -0.49
N SER A 36 -4.17 -1.89 -0.37
CA SER A 36 -2.81 -2.09 -0.82
C SER A 36 -1.82 -1.37 0.11
N LEU A 37 -0.59 -1.87 0.17
CA LEU A 37 0.48 -1.01 0.67
C LEU A 37 0.67 0.14 -0.32
N PRO A 38 1.05 1.35 0.15
CA PRO A 38 1.33 2.46 -0.77
C PRO A 38 2.51 2.11 -1.67
N LYS A 39 2.31 2.19 -2.98
CA LYS A 39 3.31 1.79 -3.97
C LYS A 39 3.06 2.47 -5.31
N GLY A 40 4.07 2.44 -6.15
CA GLY A 40 3.93 2.89 -7.52
C GLY A 40 5.10 2.44 -8.38
N GLU A 41 5.09 2.85 -9.62
CA GLU A 41 6.09 2.44 -10.59
C GLU A 41 7.45 3.06 -10.30
N VAL A 42 8.50 2.24 -10.48
CA VAL A 42 9.87 2.70 -10.42
C VAL A 42 10.20 3.36 -11.76
N CYS A 43 10.67 4.60 -11.71
CA CYS A 43 11.06 5.32 -12.90
C CYS A 43 12.41 4.80 -13.42
N GLU A 44 12.65 4.98 -14.72
CA GLU A 44 13.91 4.57 -15.31
C GLU A 44 15.09 5.27 -14.62
N GLY A 45 16.07 4.49 -14.20
CA GLY A 45 17.25 5.02 -13.50
C GLY A 45 17.05 5.34 -12.03
N GLU A 46 15.83 5.16 -11.51
CA GLU A 46 15.53 5.43 -10.11
C GLU A 46 15.86 4.23 -9.24
N ASP A 47 16.46 4.46 -8.07
CA ASP A 47 16.65 3.44 -7.07
C ASP A 47 15.29 2.97 -6.54
N ARG A 48 15.14 1.66 -6.36
CA ARG A 48 13.84 1.09 -5.96
C ARG A 48 13.37 1.58 -4.59
N LEU A 49 14.27 1.68 -3.62
CA LEU A 49 13.90 2.18 -2.30
C LEU A 49 13.50 3.66 -2.37
N ASP A 50 14.23 4.45 -3.14
CA ASP A 50 13.88 5.85 -3.35
C ASP A 50 12.49 5.97 -3.99
N ALA A 51 12.19 5.10 -4.96
CA ALA A 51 10.88 5.06 -5.59
C ALA A 51 9.79 4.71 -4.57
N ALA A 52 10.04 3.75 -3.69
CA ALA A 52 9.09 3.37 -2.64
C ALA A 52 8.81 4.53 -1.70
N LYS A 53 9.84 5.27 -1.30
CA LYS A 53 9.69 6.44 -0.43
C LYS A 53 8.91 7.55 -1.13
N ARG A 54 9.24 7.82 -2.39
CA ARG A 54 8.56 8.83 -3.20
C ARG A 54 7.08 8.50 -3.37
N GLU A 55 6.78 7.28 -3.76
CA GLU A 55 5.39 6.84 -3.97
C GLU A 55 4.59 6.88 -2.67
N PHE A 56 5.21 6.51 -1.55
CA PHE A 56 4.53 6.59 -0.26
C PHE A 56 4.12 8.03 0.04
N GLU A 57 5.03 8.97 -0.15
CA GLU A 57 4.75 10.38 0.10
C GLU A 57 3.69 10.93 -0.87
N GLU A 58 3.76 10.55 -2.14
CA GLU A 58 2.78 10.96 -3.14
C GLU A 58 1.38 10.43 -2.82
N GLU A 59 1.27 9.21 -2.31
CA GLU A 59 -0.02 8.59 -2.03
C GLU A 59 -0.60 8.96 -0.68
N THR A 60 0.22 9.36 0.29
CA THR A 60 -0.24 9.58 1.65
C THR A 60 0.00 10.99 2.17
N GLY A 61 0.96 11.70 1.61
CA GLY A 61 1.40 12.99 2.14
C GLY A 61 2.35 12.87 3.32
N CYS A 62 2.72 11.64 3.72
CA CYS A 62 3.64 11.42 4.83
C CYS A 62 5.04 11.13 4.29
N ALA A 63 6.05 11.80 4.83
CA ALA A 63 7.44 11.47 4.59
C ALA A 63 7.91 10.53 5.69
N ILE A 64 8.35 9.34 5.32
CA ILE A 64 8.79 8.31 6.26
C ILE A 64 10.28 8.09 6.08
N ASP A 65 10.99 8.02 7.19
CA ASP A 65 12.41 7.69 7.18
C ASP A 65 12.73 6.79 8.38
N GLY A 66 13.90 6.17 8.35
CA GLY A 66 14.34 5.26 9.41
C GLY A 66 15.03 4.03 8.83
N GLU A 67 14.87 2.91 9.52
CA GLU A 67 15.50 1.66 9.12
C GLU A 67 14.55 0.85 8.23
N PHE A 68 14.85 0.78 6.94
CA PHE A 68 14.05 0.05 5.96
C PHE A 68 14.53 -1.39 5.86
N ARG A 69 13.62 -2.33 6.06
CA ARG A 69 13.90 -3.77 5.97
C ARG A 69 13.34 -4.34 4.69
N SER A 70 14.22 -4.85 3.83
CA SER A 70 13.82 -5.42 2.54
C SER A 70 12.96 -6.68 2.76
N LEU A 71 11.86 -6.75 2.04
CA LEU A 71 11.03 -7.94 1.96
C LEU A 71 11.30 -8.66 0.63
N THR A 72 10.96 -9.94 0.57
CA THR A 72 11.08 -10.70 -0.68
C THR A 72 10.07 -10.17 -1.70
N PRO A 73 10.50 -9.77 -2.91
CA PRO A 73 9.57 -9.26 -3.91
C PRO A 73 8.50 -10.29 -4.29
N LEU A 74 7.32 -9.80 -4.66
CA LEU A 74 6.22 -10.67 -5.07
C LEU A 74 5.81 -10.35 -6.50
N LYS A 75 5.66 -11.40 -7.30
CA LYS A 75 5.17 -11.29 -8.67
C LYS A 75 3.64 -11.33 -8.65
N GLN A 76 3.03 -10.37 -9.32
CA GLN A 76 1.58 -10.27 -9.40
C GLN A 76 1.04 -11.08 -10.57
N PRO A 77 -0.27 -11.41 -10.59
CA PRO A 77 -0.87 -12.14 -11.72
C PRO A 77 -0.64 -11.47 -13.06
N SER A 78 -0.53 -10.14 -13.09
CA SER A 78 -0.26 -9.38 -14.31
C SER A 78 1.17 -9.53 -14.82
N GLY A 79 2.05 -10.17 -14.06
CA GLY A 79 3.47 -10.25 -14.35
C GLY A 79 4.31 -9.14 -13.74
N LYS A 80 3.67 -8.09 -13.22
CA LYS A 80 4.36 -7.00 -12.52
C LYS A 80 5.00 -7.54 -11.24
N VAL A 81 6.20 -7.07 -10.93
CA VAL A 81 6.89 -7.42 -9.68
C VAL A 81 6.83 -6.23 -8.74
N ILE A 82 6.46 -6.50 -7.48
CA ILE A 82 6.46 -5.47 -6.43
C ILE A 82 7.63 -5.73 -5.50
N HIS A 83 8.47 -4.72 -5.33
CA HIS A 83 9.52 -4.70 -4.32
C HIS A 83 9.00 -3.89 -3.13
N ALA A 84 9.18 -4.40 -1.91
CA ALA A 84 8.67 -3.72 -0.73
C ALA A 84 9.68 -3.75 0.41
N TRP A 85 9.58 -2.74 1.26
CA TRP A 85 10.36 -2.62 2.49
C TRP A 85 9.43 -2.39 3.65
N ALA A 86 9.70 -3.06 4.76
CA ALA A 86 8.98 -2.81 6.00
C ALA A 86 9.69 -1.68 6.76
N ILE A 87 8.92 -0.82 7.37
CA ILE A 87 9.44 0.31 8.14
C ILE A 87 8.52 0.58 9.32
N GLU A 88 9.09 0.71 10.51
CA GLU A 88 8.34 1.11 11.69
C GLU A 88 8.15 2.61 11.69
N GLY A 89 6.94 3.07 11.96
CA GLY A 89 6.66 4.51 12.00
C GLY A 89 5.18 4.77 12.18
N ASP A 90 4.80 6.01 11.96
CA ASP A 90 3.43 6.43 12.12
C ASP A 90 3.04 7.39 10.99
N CYS A 91 1.76 7.35 10.65
CA CYS A 91 1.15 8.25 9.68
C CYS A 91 -0.32 8.36 10.06
N ASN A 92 -0.82 9.57 10.17
CA ASN A 92 -2.20 9.80 10.56
C ASN A 92 -3.12 9.66 9.35
N PRO A 93 -4.01 8.63 9.32
CA PRO A 93 -4.94 8.46 8.19
C PRO A 93 -5.84 9.68 7.95
N ALA A 94 -6.13 10.45 9.00
CA ALA A 94 -6.98 11.64 8.89
C ALA A 94 -6.27 12.79 8.15
N GLU A 95 -4.96 12.73 8.00
CA GLU A 95 -4.16 13.76 7.32
C GLU A 95 -3.75 13.31 5.92
N LEU A 96 -4.40 12.28 5.40
CA LEU A 96 -4.10 11.72 4.08
C LEU A 96 -4.17 12.78 2.99
N ARG A 97 -3.12 12.86 2.17
CA ARG A 97 -3.06 13.72 1.00
C ARG A 97 -2.48 12.92 -0.15
N SER A 98 -3.32 12.56 -1.09
CA SER A 98 -2.91 11.75 -2.23
C SER A 98 -2.81 12.59 -3.49
N SER A 99 -1.88 12.21 -4.36
CA SER A 99 -1.82 12.75 -5.72
C SER A 99 -3.10 12.39 -6.46
N LEU A 100 -3.41 13.14 -7.50
CA LEU A 100 -4.60 12.93 -8.30
C LEU A 100 -4.26 12.21 -9.61
N PHE A 101 -5.25 11.51 -10.15
CA PHE A 101 -5.16 10.97 -11.51
C PHE A 101 -6.43 11.34 -12.28
N SER A 102 -6.35 11.36 -13.61
CA SER A 102 -7.46 11.73 -14.47
C SER A 102 -7.90 10.53 -15.30
N ILE A 103 -9.22 10.32 -15.38
CA ILE A 103 -9.81 9.32 -16.26
C ILE A 103 -11.06 9.88 -16.90
N LYS A 104 -11.48 9.26 -18.00
CA LYS A 104 -12.78 9.58 -18.61
C LYS A 104 -13.87 9.01 -17.71
N TRP A 105 -14.71 9.89 -17.19
CA TRP A 105 -15.83 9.49 -16.36
C TRP A 105 -17.02 10.44 -16.52
N PRO A 106 -18.25 9.98 -16.71
CA PRO A 106 -18.62 8.56 -16.87
C PRO A 106 -17.99 7.93 -18.12
N PRO A 107 -17.96 6.58 -18.23
CA PRO A 107 -17.43 5.92 -19.43
C PRO A 107 -18.11 6.44 -20.68
N LYS A 108 -17.33 6.65 -21.74
CA LYS A 108 -17.80 7.15 -23.05
C LYS A 108 -18.39 8.56 -23.03
N SER A 109 -18.23 9.30 -21.93
CA SER A 109 -18.74 10.67 -21.83
C SER A 109 -17.85 11.69 -22.54
N GLY A 110 -16.59 11.35 -22.78
CA GLY A 110 -15.60 12.28 -23.31
C GLY A 110 -15.12 13.29 -22.28
N ARG A 111 -15.59 13.21 -21.04
CA ARG A 111 -15.21 14.11 -19.96
C ARG A 111 -14.08 13.49 -19.12
N MET A 112 -13.06 14.30 -18.85
CA MET A 112 -12.00 13.90 -17.92
C MET A 112 -12.36 14.41 -16.53
N GLN A 113 -12.24 13.52 -15.54
CA GLN A 113 -12.40 13.89 -14.12
C GLN A 113 -11.19 13.45 -13.34
N GLU A 114 -10.85 14.23 -12.33
CA GLU A 114 -9.74 13.92 -11.43
C GLU A 114 -10.24 13.22 -10.17
N PHE A 115 -9.50 12.21 -9.76
CA PHE A 115 -9.77 11.47 -8.52
C PHE A 115 -8.46 11.29 -7.76
N PRO A 116 -8.50 11.18 -6.43
CA PRO A 116 -7.28 10.85 -5.70
C PRO A 116 -6.82 9.43 -6.03
N GLU A 117 -5.53 9.23 -6.13
CA GLU A 117 -4.94 7.89 -6.29
C GLU A 117 -5.36 6.99 -5.14
N VAL A 118 -5.43 7.57 -3.93
CA VAL A 118 -5.84 6.92 -2.70
C VAL A 118 -6.91 7.77 -2.05
N ASP A 119 -8.05 7.18 -1.72
CA ASP A 119 -9.15 7.91 -1.11
C ASP A 119 -9.25 7.73 0.41
N ARG A 120 -8.66 6.68 0.95
CA ARG A 120 -8.67 6.37 2.38
C ARG A 120 -7.40 5.65 2.78
N ALA A 121 -7.03 5.80 4.03
CA ALA A 121 -5.97 5.03 4.65
C ALA A 121 -6.44 4.56 6.02
N ALA A 122 -5.91 3.46 6.50
CA ALA A 122 -6.25 2.94 7.82
C ALA A 122 -5.16 2.01 8.35
N TRP A 123 -5.15 1.87 9.66
CA TRP A 123 -4.33 0.90 10.36
C TRP A 123 -5.16 -0.36 10.60
N PHE A 124 -4.58 -1.51 10.28
CA PHE A 124 -5.23 -2.81 10.48
C PHE A 124 -4.29 -3.72 11.26
N ASP A 125 -4.85 -4.56 12.14
CA ASP A 125 -4.06 -5.64 12.70
C ASP A 125 -3.73 -6.67 11.60
N VAL A 126 -2.84 -7.59 11.87
CA VAL A 126 -2.35 -8.53 10.86
C VAL A 126 -3.47 -9.40 10.28
N PRO A 127 -4.34 -10.02 11.09
CA PRO A 127 -5.42 -10.83 10.52
C PRO A 127 -6.35 -10.02 9.62
N GLU A 128 -6.71 -8.81 10.02
CA GLU A 128 -7.59 -7.96 9.22
C GLU A 128 -6.88 -7.47 7.95
N ALA A 129 -5.60 -7.12 8.04
CA ALA A 129 -4.82 -6.71 6.88
C ALA A 129 -4.78 -7.80 5.82
N ARG A 130 -4.67 -9.07 6.23
CA ARG A 130 -4.69 -10.19 5.29
C ARG A 130 -6.00 -10.30 4.53
N ARG A 131 -7.12 -9.92 5.17
CA ARG A 131 -8.44 -9.93 4.54
C ARG A 131 -8.65 -8.75 3.61
N ARG A 132 -8.08 -7.61 3.95
CA ARG A 132 -8.31 -6.35 3.23
C ARG A 132 -7.42 -6.16 2.03
N VAL A 133 -6.19 -6.66 2.10
CA VAL A 133 -5.19 -6.40 1.06
C VAL A 133 -5.49 -7.20 -0.20
N ILE A 134 -5.09 -6.67 -1.34
CA ILE A 134 -5.13 -7.38 -2.63
C ILE A 134 -4.41 -8.73 -2.47
N ALA A 135 -5.01 -9.79 -2.98
CA ALA A 135 -4.53 -11.16 -2.79
C ALA A 135 -3.04 -11.32 -3.12
N GLY A 136 -2.56 -10.67 -4.16
CA GLY A 136 -1.14 -10.75 -4.55
C GLY A 136 -0.17 -10.09 -3.58
N GLN A 137 -0.67 -9.41 -2.54
CA GLN A 137 0.17 -8.73 -1.55
C GLN A 137 0.11 -9.38 -0.16
N VAL A 138 -0.73 -10.41 0.02
CA VAL A 138 -0.84 -11.10 1.32
C VAL A 138 0.52 -11.59 1.80
N GLY A 139 1.38 -12.05 0.90
CA GLY A 139 2.71 -12.52 1.22
C GLY A 139 3.58 -11.48 1.93
N PHE A 140 3.39 -10.19 1.65
CA PHE A 140 4.13 -9.14 2.36
C PHE A 140 3.71 -9.05 3.83
N ILE A 141 2.40 -9.19 4.10
CA ILE A 141 1.89 -9.19 5.47
C ILE A 141 2.47 -10.38 6.24
N ASP A 142 2.49 -11.55 5.61
CA ASP A 142 3.02 -12.77 6.23
C ASP A 142 4.53 -12.65 6.49
N GLN A 143 5.27 -12.05 5.57
CA GLN A 143 6.71 -11.82 5.75
C GLN A 143 6.96 -10.91 6.95
N LEU A 144 6.19 -9.83 7.07
CA LEU A 144 6.33 -8.92 8.21
C LEU A 144 6.02 -9.61 9.53
N ALA A 145 4.93 -10.35 9.57
CA ALA A 145 4.54 -11.09 10.78
C ALA A 145 5.63 -12.06 11.20
N SER A 146 6.20 -12.79 10.24
CA SER A 146 7.29 -13.72 10.50
C SER A 146 8.54 -13.00 11.02
N LEU A 147 8.87 -11.87 10.40
CA LEU A 147 10.05 -11.09 10.75
C LEU A 147 9.98 -10.54 12.18
N LEU A 148 8.78 -10.22 12.64
CA LEU A 148 8.55 -9.66 13.98
C LEU A 148 8.07 -10.70 14.99
N GLY A 149 7.97 -11.98 14.60
CA GLY A 149 7.55 -13.04 15.49
C GLY A 149 6.09 -12.95 15.90
N VAL A 150 5.23 -12.46 15.02
CA VAL A 150 3.79 -12.27 15.28
C VAL A 150 2.99 -13.27 14.44
N ARG A 151 1.85 -13.73 14.98
CA ARG A 151 0.94 -14.61 14.22
C ARG A 151 0.29 -13.86 13.08
N ALA A 152 0.26 -14.49 11.92
CA ALA A 152 -0.35 -13.92 10.73
C ALA A 152 -1.87 -14.13 10.66
N THR A 153 -2.44 -14.96 11.54
CA THR A 153 -3.88 -15.24 11.58
C THR A 153 -4.42 -15.01 12.99
N SER A 154 -5.73 -14.71 13.07
CA SER A 154 -6.38 -14.55 14.36
C SER A 154 -6.71 -15.92 14.93
N GLU A 155 -5.73 -16.52 15.54
CA GLU A 155 -5.95 -17.75 16.29
C GLU A 155 -6.15 -17.44 17.75
N SER A 156 -7.16 -18.03 18.27
CA SER A 156 -7.43 -17.98 19.69
C SER A 156 -6.63 -19.03 20.41
#